data_15d2ce629feffe778d201eca7ebbc944
#
_entry.id   15d2ce629feffe778d201eca7ebbc944
#
_cell.length_a   1.000
_cell.length_b   1.000
_cell.length_c   1.000
_cell.angle_alpha   90.00
_cell.angle_beta   90.00
_cell.angle_gamma   90.00
#
_symmetry.space_group_name_H-M   'P 1'
#
loop_
_entity.id
_entity.type
_entity.pdbx_description
1 polymer ?
#
loop_
_entity_poly.entity_id
_entity_poly.type
_entity_poly.pdbx_seq_one_letter_code
_entity_poly.pdbx_strand_id
1 'polypeptide(L)'
;MRQIASILLIVLGGIALVGGILERYADRNLLDPERFAERAIVVVDNEGVQDEIADVIVNELEKQGADRSETQKVVKKNIATVTENKEFRDALTAALVVANEAALGKLEEDVSVKVEDAGGPIADALEESAPQLARQIQRDVDLAIVNTGSAEALVDVARKADDLSGFSLILPILGGLLMIGGVIVANDRRTAVFGAAMGVALAGVAIFTGYIAGREIAARQPDDDPAQEAARAIWDAVFGGLETLGLVMAGAGAVVALIAGVATRVHVPGRE
;
A
#
# COMPACT_ATOMS: atom_id res chain seq x y z
N MET A 1 10.31 33.79 25.19
CA MET A 1 11.13 33.23 24.09
C MET A 1 11.35 31.73 24.19
N ARG A 2 11.81 31.16 25.32
CA ARG A 2 12.06 29.69 25.46
C ARG A 2 10.83 28.81 25.21
N GLN A 3 9.65 29.24 25.66
CA GLN A 3 8.41 28.48 25.46
C GLN A 3 7.99 28.42 23.98
N ILE A 4 8.16 29.52 23.23
CA ILE A 4 7.88 29.57 21.81
C ILE A 4 8.85 28.66 21.04
N ALA A 5 10.14 28.72 21.37
CA ALA A 5 11.16 27.86 20.80
C ALA A 5 10.87 26.36 21.04
N SER A 6 10.45 26.00 22.27
CA SER A 6 10.04 24.64 22.61
C SER A 6 8.88 24.16 21.75
N ILE A 7 7.81 24.95 21.62
CA ILE A 7 6.62 24.61 20.80
C ILE A 7 7.04 24.43 19.33
N LEU A 8 7.82 25.35 18.78
CA LEU A 8 8.30 25.25 17.39
C LEU A 8 9.12 23.97 17.16
N LEU A 9 10.04 23.65 18.08
CA LEU A 9 10.86 22.43 17.98
C LEU A 9 10.00 21.16 18.03
N ILE A 10 9.00 21.11 18.92
CA ILE A 10 8.08 19.97 19.03
C ILE A 10 7.24 19.81 17.76
N VAL A 11 6.68 20.90 17.24
CA VAL A 11 5.85 20.88 16.04
C VAL A 11 6.66 20.49 14.81
N LEU A 12 7.80 21.14 14.59
CA LEU A 12 8.69 20.80 13.46
C LEU A 12 9.23 19.38 13.57
N GLY A 13 9.59 18.97 14.79
CA GLY A 13 10.04 17.61 15.07
C GLY A 13 8.95 16.58 14.81
N GLY A 14 7.71 16.88 15.18
CA GLY A 14 6.55 16.02 14.91
C GLY A 14 6.28 15.87 13.41
N ILE A 15 6.30 16.97 12.67
CA ILE A 15 6.12 16.96 11.21
C ILE A 15 7.23 16.14 10.54
N ALA A 16 8.49 16.39 10.92
CA ALA A 16 9.63 15.66 10.38
C ALA A 16 9.60 14.17 10.73
N LEU A 17 9.20 13.82 11.96
CA LEU A 17 9.06 12.44 12.39
C LEU A 17 8.01 11.70 11.57
N VAL A 18 6.80 12.26 11.46
CA VAL A 18 5.69 11.66 10.70
C VAL A 18 6.02 11.59 9.22
N GLY A 19 6.53 12.68 8.63
CA GLY A 19 6.95 12.73 7.24
C GLY A 19 8.00 11.66 6.92
N GLY A 20 9.04 11.56 7.76
CA GLY A 20 10.10 10.56 7.58
C GLY A 20 9.62 9.11 7.79
N ILE A 21 8.64 8.87 8.65
CA ILE A 21 8.04 7.55 8.82
C ILE A 21 7.24 7.17 7.56
N LEU A 22 6.42 8.10 7.04
CA LEU A 22 5.64 7.88 5.82
C LEU A 22 6.55 7.69 4.60
N GLU A 23 7.59 8.51 4.46
CA GLU A 23 8.60 8.38 3.42
C GLU A 23 9.27 7.01 3.46
N ARG A 24 9.74 6.57 4.64
CA ARG A 24 10.33 5.26 4.83
C ARG A 24 9.36 4.12 4.54
N TYR A 25 8.08 4.31 4.84
CA TYR A 25 7.04 3.35 4.49
C TYR A 25 6.88 3.25 2.97
N ALA A 26 6.80 4.39 2.28
CA ALA A 26 6.71 4.44 0.83
C ALA A 26 7.94 3.82 0.15
N ASP A 27 9.15 4.21 0.58
CA ASP A 27 10.42 3.69 0.08
C ASP A 27 10.47 2.15 0.12
N ARG A 28 10.08 1.57 1.26
CA ARG A 28 10.13 0.12 1.46
C ARG A 28 8.99 -0.67 0.82
N ASN A 29 7.84 -0.08 0.62
CA ASN A 29 6.64 -0.82 0.26
C ASN A 29 6.08 -0.46 -1.11
N LEU A 30 6.43 0.72 -1.64
CA LEU A 30 5.93 1.23 -2.92
C LEU A 30 7.06 1.43 -3.94
N LEU A 31 8.23 1.92 -3.48
CA LEU A 31 9.35 2.26 -4.37
C LEU A 31 10.30 1.08 -4.63
N ASP A 32 10.19 0.00 -3.84
CA ASP A 32 10.90 -1.26 -4.03
C ASP A 32 10.01 -2.22 -4.84
N PRO A 33 10.28 -2.46 -6.14
CA PRO A 33 9.38 -3.25 -6.99
C PRO A 33 9.22 -4.70 -6.54
N GLU A 34 10.27 -5.32 -6.02
CA GLU A 34 10.23 -6.71 -5.55
C GLU A 34 9.32 -6.84 -4.33
N ARG A 35 9.47 -5.95 -3.35
CA ARG A 35 8.63 -5.93 -2.15
C ARG A 35 7.19 -5.54 -2.44
N PHE A 36 6.97 -4.65 -3.41
CA PHE A 36 5.64 -4.35 -3.90
C PHE A 36 4.98 -5.61 -4.47
N ALA A 37 5.67 -6.34 -5.34
CA ALA A 37 5.16 -7.56 -5.96
C ALA A 37 4.89 -8.66 -4.92
N GLU A 38 5.80 -8.86 -3.95
CA GLU A 38 5.62 -9.82 -2.83
C GLU A 38 4.34 -9.53 -2.00
N ARG A 39 3.98 -8.26 -1.86
CA ARG A 39 2.75 -7.86 -1.15
C ARG A 39 1.52 -7.97 -2.03
N ALA A 40 1.63 -7.51 -3.27
CA ALA A 40 0.52 -7.52 -4.21
C ALA A 40 0.10 -8.95 -4.58
N ILE A 41 1.02 -9.91 -4.68
CA ILE A 41 0.69 -11.29 -5.03
C ILE A 41 -0.22 -11.98 -4.00
N VAL A 42 -0.22 -11.54 -2.75
CA VAL A 42 -1.06 -12.13 -1.69
C VAL A 42 -2.55 -11.89 -1.96
N VAL A 43 -2.89 -10.80 -2.66
CA VAL A 43 -4.30 -10.48 -2.95
C VAL A 43 -4.91 -11.37 -4.04
N VAL A 44 -4.10 -12.15 -4.75
CA VAL A 44 -4.57 -13.09 -5.77
C VAL A 44 -5.51 -14.17 -5.20
N ASP A 45 -5.46 -14.40 -3.89
CA ASP A 45 -6.36 -15.32 -3.19
C ASP A 45 -7.71 -14.67 -2.81
N ASN A 46 -7.90 -13.37 -3.06
CA ASN A 46 -9.16 -12.66 -2.83
C ASN A 46 -10.14 -12.92 -3.98
N GLU A 47 -11.42 -13.21 -3.66
CA GLU A 47 -12.45 -13.55 -4.66
C GLU A 47 -12.66 -12.45 -5.71
N GLY A 48 -12.67 -11.17 -5.30
CA GLY A 48 -12.80 -10.04 -6.23
C GLY A 48 -11.62 -9.95 -7.20
N VAL A 49 -10.39 -10.19 -6.72
CA VAL A 49 -9.19 -10.20 -7.57
C VAL A 49 -9.21 -11.41 -8.52
N GLN A 50 -9.65 -12.57 -8.04
CA GLN A 50 -9.82 -13.77 -8.88
C GLN A 50 -10.86 -13.55 -9.98
N ASP A 51 -11.95 -12.88 -9.68
CA ASP A 51 -12.97 -12.53 -10.69
C ASP A 51 -12.40 -11.60 -11.77
N GLU A 52 -11.61 -10.59 -11.41
CA GLU A 52 -10.94 -9.71 -12.36
C GLU A 52 -9.93 -10.48 -13.23
N ILE A 53 -9.12 -11.34 -12.63
CA ILE A 53 -8.17 -12.19 -13.37
C ILE A 53 -8.92 -13.11 -14.32
N ALA A 54 -10.04 -13.70 -13.88
CA ALA A 54 -10.88 -14.54 -14.71
C ALA A 54 -11.43 -13.79 -15.93
N ASP A 55 -11.89 -12.55 -15.74
CA ASP A 55 -12.41 -11.74 -16.83
C ASP A 55 -11.32 -11.33 -17.83
N VAL A 56 -10.07 -11.07 -17.37
CA VAL A 56 -8.90 -10.84 -18.23
C VAL A 56 -8.60 -12.10 -19.06
N ILE A 57 -8.55 -13.27 -18.42
CA ILE A 57 -8.33 -14.57 -19.11
C ILE A 57 -9.42 -14.83 -20.15
N VAL A 58 -10.69 -14.64 -19.79
CA VAL A 58 -11.82 -14.83 -20.71
C VAL A 58 -11.71 -13.91 -21.92
N ASN A 59 -11.41 -12.63 -21.70
CA ASN A 59 -11.26 -11.66 -22.77
C ASN A 59 -10.11 -12.03 -23.73
N GLU A 60 -9.02 -12.59 -23.21
CA GLU A 60 -7.92 -13.02 -24.06
C GLU A 60 -8.25 -14.28 -24.86
N LEU A 61 -8.90 -15.25 -24.22
CA LEU A 61 -9.35 -16.46 -24.92
C LEU A 61 -10.44 -16.17 -25.97
N GLU A 62 -11.31 -15.21 -25.74
CA GLU A 62 -12.29 -14.73 -26.72
C GLU A 62 -11.60 -14.17 -27.98
N LYS A 63 -10.51 -13.40 -27.83
CA LYS A 63 -9.71 -12.92 -28.95
C LYS A 63 -9.10 -14.07 -29.79
N GLN A 64 -8.83 -15.21 -29.15
CA GLN A 64 -8.36 -16.43 -29.80
C GLN A 64 -9.47 -17.27 -30.43
N GLY A 65 -10.75 -16.82 -30.33
CA GLY A 65 -11.90 -17.46 -30.93
C GLY A 65 -12.66 -18.41 -30.03
N ALA A 66 -12.42 -18.42 -28.72
CA ALA A 66 -13.18 -19.20 -27.76
C ALA A 66 -14.60 -18.59 -27.53
N ASP A 67 -15.59 -19.43 -27.27
CA ASP A 67 -16.94 -18.95 -26.90
C ASP A 67 -16.90 -18.30 -25.51
N ARG A 68 -17.26 -17.01 -25.44
CA ARG A 68 -17.21 -16.23 -24.20
C ARG A 68 -18.05 -16.85 -23.08
N SER A 69 -19.28 -17.29 -23.38
CA SER A 69 -20.22 -17.77 -22.35
C SER A 69 -19.77 -19.09 -21.73
N GLU A 70 -19.23 -20.00 -22.54
CA GLU A 70 -18.69 -21.27 -22.08
C GLU A 70 -17.38 -21.07 -21.34
N THR A 71 -16.47 -20.28 -21.91
CA THR A 71 -15.17 -19.95 -21.33
C THR A 71 -15.33 -19.29 -19.97
N GLN A 72 -16.21 -18.29 -19.83
CA GLN A 72 -16.43 -17.60 -18.56
C GLN A 72 -16.88 -18.54 -17.44
N LYS A 73 -17.79 -19.47 -17.72
CA LYS A 73 -18.25 -20.46 -16.73
C LYS A 73 -17.12 -21.38 -16.27
N VAL A 74 -16.28 -21.82 -17.23
CA VAL A 74 -15.18 -22.73 -16.94
C VAL A 74 -14.08 -22.01 -16.18
N VAL A 75 -13.66 -20.84 -16.64
CA VAL A 75 -12.56 -20.07 -16.02
C VAL A 75 -12.96 -19.64 -14.61
N LYS A 76 -14.13 -19.02 -14.41
CA LYS A 76 -14.60 -18.61 -13.07
C LYS A 76 -14.72 -19.78 -12.09
N LYS A 77 -15.14 -20.95 -12.56
CA LYS A 77 -15.21 -22.14 -11.71
C LYS A 77 -13.83 -22.65 -11.26
N ASN A 78 -12.81 -22.43 -12.07
CA ASN A 78 -11.47 -22.99 -11.84
C ASN A 78 -10.42 -21.92 -11.54
N ILE A 79 -10.83 -20.67 -11.37
CA ILE A 79 -9.88 -19.55 -11.20
C ILE A 79 -8.96 -19.75 -9.99
N ALA A 80 -9.47 -20.30 -8.89
CA ALA A 80 -8.66 -20.61 -7.71
C ALA A 80 -7.50 -21.56 -8.07
N THR A 81 -7.77 -22.61 -8.88
CA THR A 81 -6.72 -23.54 -9.31
C THR A 81 -5.67 -22.85 -10.20
N VAL A 82 -6.09 -21.91 -11.07
CA VAL A 82 -5.17 -21.11 -11.89
C VAL A 82 -4.30 -20.22 -11.01
N THR A 83 -4.92 -19.50 -10.07
CA THR A 83 -4.23 -18.56 -9.18
C THR A 83 -3.36 -19.24 -8.11
N GLU A 84 -3.64 -20.50 -7.78
CA GLU A 84 -2.79 -21.35 -6.91
C GLU A 84 -1.61 -21.97 -7.68
N ASN A 85 -1.67 -22.02 -9.02
CA ASN A 85 -0.58 -22.57 -9.82
C ASN A 85 0.69 -21.76 -9.62
N LYS A 86 1.78 -22.46 -9.26
CA LYS A 86 3.06 -21.80 -8.92
C LYS A 86 3.64 -21.02 -10.10
N GLU A 87 3.62 -21.58 -11.31
CA GLU A 87 4.19 -20.96 -12.49
C GLU A 87 3.40 -19.69 -12.86
N PHE A 88 2.07 -19.73 -12.74
CA PHE A 88 1.23 -18.56 -12.92
C PHE A 88 1.54 -17.46 -11.89
N ARG A 89 1.69 -17.81 -10.62
CA ARG A 89 2.04 -16.85 -9.55
C ARG A 89 3.44 -16.24 -9.76
N ASP A 90 4.41 -17.05 -10.17
CA ASP A 90 5.76 -16.58 -10.46
C ASP A 90 5.75 -15.59 -11.64
N ALA A 91 5.04 -15.90 -12.72
CA ALA A 91 4.89 -15.03 -13.88
C ALA A 91 4.13 -13.72 -13.54
N LEU A 92 3.05 -13.84 -12.74
CA LEU A 92 2.31 -12.68 -12.27
C LEU A 92 3.16 -11.79 -11.34
N THR A 93 3.97 -12.39 -10.48
CA THR A 93 4.90 -11.65 -9.61
C THR A 93 5.91 -10.86 -10.45
N ALA A 94 6.48 -11.48 -11.48
CA ALA A 94 7.39 -10.79 -12.40
C ALA A 94 6.68 -9.61 -13.12
N ALA A 95 5.46 -9.82 -13.59
CA ALA A 95 4.66 -8.76 -14.20
C ALA A 95 4.35 -7.61 -13.23
N LEU A 96 4.09 -7.90 -11.95
CA LEU A 96 3.87 -6.87 -10.91
C LEU A 96 5.13 -6.04 -10.64
N VAL A 97 6.33 -6.64 -10.71
CA VAL A 97 7.60 -5.89 -10.63
C VAL A 97 7.68 -4.88 -11.77
N VAL A 98 7.46 -5.35 -13.02
CA VAL A 98 7.49 -4.48 -14.21
C VAL A 98 6.40 -3.40 -14.13
N ALA A 99 5.20 -3.75 -13.65
CA ALA A 99 4.12 -2.79 -13.44
C ALA A 99 4.50 -1.68 -12.46
N ASN A 100 5.16 -2.04 -11.35
CA ASN A 100 5.63 -1.06 -10.38
C ASN A 100 6.74 -0.17 -10.95
N GLU A 101 7.71 -0.74 -11.67
CA GLU A 101 8.77 0.04 -12.33
C GLU A 101 8.20 1.02 -13.38
N ALA A 102 7.19 0.58 -14.14
CA ALA A 102 6.48 1.44 -15.09
C ALA A 102 5.73 2.57 -14.36
N ALA A 103 5.00 2.25 -13.27
CA ALA A 103 4.31 3.23 -12.45
C ALA A 103 5.26 4.24 -11.79
N LEU A 104 6.49 3.84 -11.48
CA LEU A 104 7.54 4.73 -10.97
C LEU A 104 8.25 5.54 -12.07
N GLY A 105 7.86 5.37 -13.34
CA GLY A 105 8.48 6.04 -14.47
C GLY A 105 9.94 5.60 -14.72
N LYS A 106 10.31 4.41 -14.27
CA LYS A 106 11.64 3.81 -14.48
C LYS A 106 11.76 3.13 -15.84
N LEU A 107 10.63 2.90 -16.53
CA LEU A 107 10.57 2.33 -17.87
C LEU A 107 10.20 3.41 -18.89
N GLU A 108 10.52 3.17 -20.16
CA GLU A 108 10.13 4.06 -21.27
C GLU A 108 8.60 4.12 -21.42
N GLU A 109 8.10 5.22 -22.00
CA GLU A 109 6.67 5.44 -22.20
C GLU A 109 6.03 4.32 -23.04
N ASP A 110 4.79 3.92 -22.72
CA ASP A 110 3.97 2.90 -23.40
C ASP A 110 4.38 1.42 -23.19
N VAL A 111 4.89 1.06 -22.02
CA VAL A 111 5.08 -0.35 -21.68
C VAL A 111 3.72 -1.00 -21.36
N SER A 112 3.33 -1.99 -22.17
CA SER A 112 2.25 -2.91 -21.85
C SER A 112 2.76 -3.94 -20.85
N VAL A 113 2.28 -3.90 -19.61
CA VAL A 113 2.64 -4.91 -18.61
C VAL A 113 1.85 -6.18 -18.86
N LYS A 114 2.57 -7.27 -19.10
CA LYS A 114 2.01 -8.57 -19.46
C LYS A 114 2.52 -9.63 -18.50
N VAL A 115 1.67 -10.62 -18.21
CA VAL A 115 2.12 -11.92 -17.69
C VAL A 115 2.57 -12.72 -18.90
N GLU A 116 3.89 -12.82 -19.07
CA GLU A 116 4.47 -13.57 -20.19
C GLU A 116 4.23 -15.06 -20.01
N ASP A 117 4.03 -15.78 -21.12
CA ASP A 117 3.80 -17.24 -21.16
C ASP A 117 2.67 -17.74 -20.23
N ALA A 118 1.68 -16.90 -19.91
CA ALA A 118 0.58 -17.25 -19.01
C ALA A 118 -0.30 -18.39 -19.54
N GLY A 119 -0.34 -18.61 -20.84
CA GLY A 119 -1.15 -19.63 -21.47
C GLY A 119 -0.82 -21.04 -21.00
N GLY A 120 0.47 -21.37 -20.81
CA GLY A 120 0.91 -22.67 -20.30
C GLY A 120 0.34 -23.01 -18.93
N PRO A 121 0.63 -22.23 -17.88
CA PRO A 121 0.09 -22.42 -16.54
C PRO A 121 -1.45 -22.45 -16.47
N ILE A 122 -2.13 -21.64 -17.28
CA ILE A 122 -3.60 -21.64 -17.35
C ILE A 122 -4.10 -22.95 -17.97
N ALA A 123 -3.50 -23.41 -19.08
CA ALA A 123 -3.87 -24.67 -19.72
C ALA A 123 -3.66 -25.84 -18.77
N ASP A 124 -2.52 -25.91 -18.09
CA ASP A 124 -2.19 -26.98 -17.14
C ASP A 124 -3.15 -26.99 -15.93
N ALA A 125 -3.53 -25.83 -15.41
CA ALA A 125 -4.53 -25.72 -14.33
C ALA A 125 -5.95 -26.14 -14.78
N LEU A 126 -6.26 -26.00 -16.05
CA LEU A 126 -7.57 -26.38 -16.62
C LEU A 126 -7.61 -27.81 -17.19
N GLU A 127 -6.46 -28.48 -17.31
CA GLU A 127 -6.36 -29.78 -18.02
C GLU A 127 -7.28 -30.85 -17.40
N GLU A 128 -7.37 -30.92 -16.07
CA GLU A 128 -8.21 -31.88 -15.38
C GLU A 128 -9.70 -31.53 -15.45
N SER A 129 -10.05 -30.25 -15.32
CA SER A 129 -11.44 -29.78 -15.21
C SER A 129 -12.10 -29.44 -16.54
N ALA A 130 -11.33 -29.00 -17.53
CA ALA A 130 -11.80 -28.55 -18.83
C ALA A 130 -10.80 -28.88 -19.96
N PRO A 131 -10.53 -30.17 -20.24
CA PRO A 131 -9.48 -30.61 -21.15
C PRO A 131 -9.67 -30.13 -22.60
N GLN A 132 -10.87 -29.80 -23.02
CA GLN A 132 -11.13 -29.25 -24.36
C GLN A 132 -10.68 -27.78 -24.45
N LEU A 133 -10.97 -26.98 -23.43
CA LEU A 133 -10.55 -25.59 -23.34
C LEU A 133 -9.03 -25.50 -23.16
N ALA A 134 -8.45 -26.32 -22.29
CA ALA A 134 -7.01 -26.39 -22.07
C ALA A 134 -6.22 -26.64 -23.36
N ARG A 135 -6.72 -27.48 -24.26
CA ARG A 135 -6.08 -27.74 -25.58
C ARG A 135 -6.23 -26.61 -26.59
N GLN A 136 -7.17 -25.70 -26.39
CA GLN A 136 -7.35 -24.53 -27.26
C GLN A 136 -6.48 -23.36 -26.85
N ILE A 137 -6.04 -23.34 -25.58
CA ILE A 137 -5.18 -22.28 -25.07
C ILE A 137 -3.80 -22.41 -25.70
N GLN A 138 -3.36 -21.34 -26.34
CA GLN A 138 -1.99 -21.24 -26.84
C GLN A 138 -1.04 -21.05 -25.65
N ARG A 139 0.00 -21.86 -25.54
CA ARG A 139 0.90 -21.88 -24.37
C ARG A 139 1.80 -20.66 -24.27
N ASP A 140 1.99 -19.95 -25.37
CA ASP A 140 2.79 -18.74 -25.52
C ASP A 140 1.95 -17.45 -25.47
N VAL A 141 0.76 -17.51 -24.86
CA VAL A 141 -0.12 -16.35 -24.74
C VAL A 141 0.29 -15.51 -23.53
N ASP A 142 0.44 -14.23 -23.79
CA ASP A 142 0.65 -13.19 -22.77
C ASP A 142 -0.69 -12.61 -22.33
N LEU A 143 -0.88 -12.47 -21.01
CA LEU A 143 -2.03 -11.73 -20.46
C LEU A 143 -1.65 -10.27 -20.21
N ALA A 144 -2.28 -9.33 -20.91
CA ALA A 144 -2.12 -7.91 -20.63
C ALA A 144 -2.86 -7.54 -19.34
N ILE A 145 -2.11 -7.14 -18.30
CA ILE A 145 -2.71 -6.75 -17.00
C ILE A 145 -2.95 -5.25 -16.94
N VAL A 146 -2.03 -4.42 -17.44
CA VAL A 146 -2.12 -2.96 -17.33
C VAL A 146 -1.65 -2.31 -18.64
N ASN A 147 -2.43 -1.33 -19.09
CA ASN A 147 -1.98 -0.41 -20.13
C ASN A 147 -1.62 0.92 -19.45
N THR A 148 -0.35 1.25 -19.38
CA THR A 148 0.18 2.39 -18.62
C THR A 148 -0.22 3.77 -19.15
N GLY A 149 -0.84 3.87 -20.33
CA GLY A 149 -1.29 5.13 -20.91
C GLY A 149 -2.28 5.94 -20.06
N SER A 150 -2.83 5.35 -18.98
CA SER A 150 -3.74 6.05 -18.05
C SER A 150 -3.07 6.48 -16.74
N ALA A 151 -1.77 6.22 -16.56
CA ALA A 151 -1.07 6.36 -15.27
C ALA A 151 -0.24 7.66 -15.15
N GLU A 152 -0.30 8.60 -16.10
CA GLU A 152 0.52 9.83 -16.08
C GLU A 152 0.47 10.58 -14.75
N ALA A 153 -0.73 10.68 -14.14
CA ALA A 153 -0.88 11.37 -12.85
C ALA A 153 -0.20 10.63 -11.69
N LEU A 154 -0.15 9.29 -11.73
CA LEU A 154 0.53 8.46 -10.72
C LEU A 154 2.04 8.51 -10.90
N VAL A 155 2.52 8.51 -12.14
CA VAL A 155 3.96 8.63 -12.48
C VAL A 155 4.53 9.97 -11.97
N ASP A 156 3.78 11.06 -12.12
CA ASP A 156 4.21 12.39 -11.66
C ASP A 156 4.30 12.48 -10.13
N VAL A 157 3.39 11.83 -9.41
CA VAL A 157 3.42 11.73 -7.95
C VAL A 157 4.59 10.83 -7.50
N ALA A 158 4.79 9.70 -8.17
CA ALA A 158 5.85 8.75 -7.86
C ALA A 158 7.26 9.35 -8.08
N ARG A 159 7.48 10.08 -9.18
CA ARG A 159 8.76 10.78 -9.44
C ARG A 159 9.07 11.82 -8.36
N LYS A 160 8.08 12.59 -7.91
CA LYS A 160 8.26 13.56 -6.82
C LYS A 160 8.55 12.88 -5.48
N ALA A 161 8.02 11.68 -5.25
CA ALA A 161 8.32 10.90 -4.06
C ALA A 161 9.75 10.31 -4.09
N ASP A 162 10.21 9.87 -5.27
CA ASP A 162 11.57 9.32 -5.46
C ASP A 162 12.65 10.38 -5.22
N ASP A 163 12.45 11.63 -5.66
CA ASP A 163 13.36 12.76 -5.39
C ASP A 163 13.56 13.05 -3.90
N LEU A 164 12.62 12.66 -3.04
CA LEU A 164 12.67 12.83 -1.59
C LEU A 164 13.27 11.63 -0.85
N SER A 165 13.41 10.48 -1.50
CA SER A 165 13.79 9.19 -0.87
C SER A 165 15.17 9.19 -0.20
N GLY A 166 16.07 10.08 -0.59
CA GLY A 166 17.40 10.23 0.00
C GLY A 166 17.44 10.62 1.49
N PHE A 167 16.32 11.05 2.07
CA PHE A 167 16.22 11.53 3.46
C PHE A 167 15.46 10.58 4.40
N SER A 168 15.05 9.40 3.92
CA SER A 168 14.14 8.48 4.59
C SER A 168 14.59 8.01 5.99
N LEU A 169 15.90 8.01 6.28
CA LEU A 169 16.47 7.69 7.59
C LEU A 169 16.77 8.93 8.43
N ILE A 170 17.14 10.03 7.77
CA ILE A 170 17.60 11.24 8.45
C ILE A 170 16.41 12.00 9.05
N LEU A 171 15.31 12.07 8.31
CA LEU A 171 14.12 12.84 8.70
C LEU A 171 13.47 12.35 10.02
N PRO A 172 13.20 11.05 10.23
CA PRO A 172 12.60 10.59 11.49
C PRO A 172 13.55 10.72 12.68
N ILE A 173 14.86 10.51 12.47
CA ILE A 173 15.87 10.71 13.53
C ILE A 173 15.96 12.18 13.92
N LEU A 174 16.04 13.07 12.94
CA LEU A 174 16.07 14.52 13.17
C LEU A 174 14.77 14.98 13.85
N GLY A 175 13.62 14.47 13.41
CA GLY A 175 12.32 14.74 14.03
C GLY A 175 12.29 14.36 15.50
N GLY A 176 12.75 13.15 15.84
CA GLY A 176 12.87 12.70 17.22
C GLY A 176 13.79 13.56 18.06
N LEU A 177 14.98 13.93 17.53
CA LEU A 177 15.93 14.80 18.22
C LEU A 177 15.38 16.21 18.45
N LEU A 178 14.66 16.77 17.48
CA LEU A 178 14.01 18.07 17.63
C LEU A 178 12.89 18.03 18.70
N MET A 179 12.09 16.97 18.75
CA MET A 179 11.08 16.81 19.81
C MET A 179 11.71 16.70 21.19
N ILE A 180 12.77 15.89 21.34
CA ILE A 180 13.51 15.76 22.60
C ILE A 180 14.13 17.11 22.98
N GLY A 181 14.77 17.80 22.05
CA GLY A 181 15.33 19.15 22.26
C GLY A 181 14.26 20.15 22.69
N GLY A 182 13.08 20.10 22.07
CA GLY A 182 11.93 20.94 22.45
C GLY A 182 11.48 20.71 23.89
N VAL A 183 11.43 19.45 24.34
CA VAL A 183 11.11 19.10 25.74
C VAL A 183 12.20 19.58 26.71
N ILE A 184 13.47 19.48 26.35
CA ILE A 184 14.59 19.93 27.20
C ILE A 184 14.59 21.46 27.38
N VAL A 185 14.29 22.20 26.30
CA VAL A 185 14.25 23.68 26.32
C VAL A 185 13.00 24.23 26.96
N ALA A 186 11.95 23.43 27.13
CA ALA A 186 10.69 23.84 27.72
C ALA A 186 10.85 24.31 29.18
N ASN A 187 10.14 25.38 29.55
CA ASN A 187 10.08 25.84 30.94
C ASN A 187 9.31 24.85 31.84
N ASP A 188 8.24 24.28 31.31
CA ASP A 188 7.49 23.20 31.93
C ASP A 188 7.61 21.93 31.07
N ARG A 189 8.48 21.04 31.50
CA ARG A 189 8.76 19.78 30.79
C ARG A 189 7.55 18.86 30.72
N ARG A 190 6.68 18.87 31.75
CA ARG A 190 5.49 18.01 31.80
C ARG A 190 4.48 18.42 30.74
N THR A 191 4.20 19.71 30.66
CA THR A 191 3.32 20.26 29.62
C THR A 191 3.91 20.05 28.22
N ALA A 192 5.24 20.15 28.07
CA ALA A 192 5.91 19.89 26.78
C ALA A 192 5.81 18.42 26.37
N VAL A 193 6.02 17.47 27.31
CA VAL A 193 5.84 16.03 27.06
C VAL A 193 4.38 15.73 26.71
N PHE A 194 3.41 16.28 27.45
CA PHE A 194 2.00 16.13 27.13
C PHE A 194 1.68 16.63 25.72
N GLY A 195 2.16 17.82 25.35
CA GLY A 195 1.97 18.39 24.00
C GLY A 195 2.59 17.55 22.89
N ALA A 196 3.82 17.06 23.10
CA ALA A 196 4.50 16.18 22.16
C ALA A 196 3.77 14.85 21.97
N ALA A 197 3.35 14.22 23.07
CA ALA A 197 2.60 12.96 23.07
C ALA A 197 1.24 13.11 22.39
N MET A 198 0.54 14.21 22.64
CA MET A 198 -0.73 14.54 21.97
C MET A 198 -0.51 14.76 20.45
N GLY A 199 0.58 15.42 20.07
CA GLY A 199 0.96 15.59 18.67
C GLY A 199 1.17 14.25 17.96
N VAL A 200 1.87 13.30 18.59
CA VAL A 200 2.06 11.94 18.06
C VAL A 200 0.73 11.19 17.95
N ALA A 201 -0.14 11.32 18.98
CA ALA A 201 -1.45 10.69 18.96
C ALA A 201 -2.32 11.21 17.80
N LEU A 202 -2.36 12.53 17.61
CA LEU A 202 -3.13 13.16 16.52
C LEU A 202 -2.55 12.78 15.14
N ALA A 203 -1.24 12.69 15.01
CA ALA A 203 -0.60 12.22 13.79
C ALA A 203 -0.98 10.77 13.47
N GLY A 204 -1.00 9.89 14.48
CA GLY A 204 -1.45 8.51 14.34
C GLY A 204 -2.92 8.42 13.87
N VAL A 205 -3.80 9.25 14.47
CA VAL A 205 -5.21 9.35 14.04
C VAL A 205 -5.31 9.84 12.59
N ALA A 206 -4.51 10.83 12.20
CA ALA A 206 -4.50 11.34 10.83
C ALA A 206 -4.06 10.28 9.80
N ILE A 207 -3.00 9.50 10.11
CA ILE A 207 -2.53 8.40 9.27
C ILE A 207 -3.64 7.34 9.13
N PHE A 208 -4.24 6.90 10.24
CA PHE A 208 -5.32 5.93 10.24
C PHE A 208 -6.54 6.40 9.44
N THR A 209 -6.96 7.66 9.65
CA THR A 209 -8.08 8.26 8.91
C THR A 209 -7.77 8.38 7.42
N GLY A 210 -6.53 8.76 7.07
CA GLY A 210 -6.05 8.83 5.70
C GLY A 210 -6.08 7.46 5.01
N TYR A 211 -5.68 6.40 5.72
CA TYR A 211 -5.77 5.02 5.22
C TYR A 211 -7.22 4.63 4.91
N ILE A 212 -8.16 4.84 5.85
CA ILE A 212 -9.59 4.51 5.65
C ILE A 212 -10.19 5.32 4.50
N ALA A 213 -9.90 6.63 4.44
CA ALA A 213 -10.41 7.49 3.38
C ALA A 213 -9.86 7.08 2.00
N GLY A 214 -8.57 6.79 1.90
CA GLY A 214 -7.93 6.32 0.67
C GLY A 214 -8.50 4.98 0.20
N ARG A 215 -8.72 4.03 1.13
CA ARG A 215 -9.36 2.75 0.85
C ARG A 215 -10.74 2.92 0.22
N GLU A 216 -11.55 3.80 0.78
CA GLU A 216 -12.90 4.04 0.28
C GLU A 216 -12.89 4.80 -1.06
N ILE A 217 -11.95 5.72 -1.27
CA ILE A 217 -11.77 6.41 -2.55
C ILE A 217 -11.34 5.41 -3.63
N ALA A 218 -10.37 4.55 -3.35
CA ALA A 218 -9.91 3.53 -4.29
C ALA A 218 -11.05 2.56 -4.67
N ALA A 219 -11.86 2.16 -3.69
CA ALA A 219 -12.99 1.27 -3.91
C ALA A 219 -14.13 1.88 -4.74
N ARG A 220 -14.24 3.21 -4.80
CA ARG A 220 -15.27 3.90 -5.60
C ARG A 220 -14.86 4.16 -7.04
N GLN A 221 -13.63 3.88 -7.41
CA GLN A 221 -13.15 4.07 -8.80
C GLN A 221 -13.78 3.07 -9.79
N PRO A 222 -13.87 1.76 -9.49
CA PRO A 222 -14.53 0.80 -10.33
C PRO A 222 -16.08 0.89 -10.24
N ASP A 223 -16.73 0.56 -11.34
CA ASP A 223 -18.22 0.64 -11.47
C ASP A 223 -18.94 -0.63 -10.97
N ASP A 224 -18.23 -1.76 -10.83
CA ASP A 224 -18.80 -3.05 -10.41
C ASP A 224 -18.32 -3.54 -9.04
N ASP A 225 -19.12 -4.39 -8.39
CA ASP A 225 -18.84 -4.88 -7.04
C ASP A 225 -17.56 -5.73 -6.94
N PRO A 226 -17.26 -6.67 -7.87
CA PRO A 226 -16.02 -7.45 -7.80
C PRO A 226 -14.76 -6.58 -7.90
N ALA A 227 -14.73 -5.63 -8.83
CA ALA A 227 -13.59 -4.72 -8.98
C ALA A 227 -13.43 -3.77 -7.79
N GLN A 228 -14.53 -3.37 -7.13
CA GLN A 228 -14.47 -2.61 -5.88
C GLN A 228 -13.85 -3.44 -4.75
N GLU A 229 -14.20 -4.73 -4.66
CA GLU A 229 -13.62 -5.63 -3.66
C GLU A 229 -12.14 -5.88 -3.94
N ALA A 230 -11.77 -6.11 -5.20
CA ALA A 230 -10.38 -6.21 -5.63
C ALA A 230 -9.58 -4.94 -5.28
N ALA A 231 -10.13 -3.75 -5.54
CA ALA A 231 -9.50 -2.49 -5.19
C ALA A 231 -9.25 -2.33 -3.68
N ARG A 232 -10.21 -2.75 -2.83
CA ARG A 232 -10.03 -2.78 -1.37
C ARG A 232 -8.93 -3.75 -0.95
N ALA A 233 -8.93 -4.96 -1.51
CA ALA A 233 -7.94 -5.98 -1.21
C ALA A 233 -6.52 -5.52 -1.58
N ILE A 234 -6.36 -4.93 -2.76
CA ILE A 234 -5.07 -4.36 -3.21
C ILE A 234 -4.64 -3.23 -2.29
N TRP A 235 -5.56 -2.31 -1.93
CA TRP A 235 -5.26 -1.23 -0.99
C TRP A 235 -4.79 -1.76 0.36
N ASP A 236 -5.50 -2.74 0.92
CA ASP A 236 -5.18 -3.34 2.22
C ASP A 236 -3.81 -4.04 2.20
N ALA A 237 -3.48 -4.75 1.12
CA ALA A 237 -2.18 -5.41 0.96
C ALA A 237 -1.02 -4.41 0.87
N VAL A 238 -1.21 -3.34 0.11
CA VAL A 238 -0.16 -2.34 -0.12
C VAL A 238 -0.03 -1.38 1.06
N PHE A 239 -1.15 -0.88 1.60
CA PHE A 239 -1.20 0.19 2.60
C PHE A 239 -1.62 -0.26 4.00
N GLY A 240 -1.97 -1.53 4.24
CA GLY A 240 -2.44 -2.03 5.54
C GLY A 240 -1.42 -1.84 6.68
N GLY A 241 -0.13 -1.74 6.36
CA GLY A 241 0.89 -1.35 7.34
C GLY A 241 0.70 0.07 7.90
N LEU A 242 0.09 1.00 7.15
CA LEU A 242 -0.23 2.34 7.64
C LEU A 242 -1.36 2.34 8.67
N GLU A 243 -2.32 1.44 8.54
CA GLU A 243 -3.37 1.23 9.54
C GLU A 243 -2.75 0.88 10.90
N THR A 244 -1.92 -0.15 10.92
CA THR A 244 -1.23 -0.61 12.14
C THR A 244 -0.33 0.50 12.72
N LEU A 245 0.42 1.19 11.87
CA LEU A 245 1.28 2.29 12.27
C LEU A 245 0.48 3.43 12.92
N GLY A 246 -0.63 3.84 12.27
CA GLY A 246 -1.53 4.88 12.77
C GLY A 246 -2.09 4.54 14.13
N LEU A 247 -2.60 3.31 14.32
CA LEU A 247 -3.13 2.82 15.59
C LEU A 247 -2.08 2.77 16.70
N VAL A 248 -0.88 2.27 16.39
CA VAL A 248 0.24 2.22 17.38
C VAL A 248 0.65 3.62 17.79
N MET A 249 0.80 4.55 16.85
CA MET A 249 1.16 5.95 17.17
C MET A 249 0.07 6.64 17.97
N ALA A 250 -1.21 6.47 17.60
CA ALA A 250 -2.33 7.04 18.31
C ALA A 250 -2.40 6.50 19.74
N GLY A 251 -2.29 5.18 19.93
CA GLY A 251 -2.32 4.52 21.22
C GLY A 251 -1.15 4.90 22.12
N ALA A 252 0.08 4.81 21.61
CA ALA A 252 1.28 5.16 22.35
C ALA A 252 1.29 6.64 22.75
N GLY A 253 0.94 7.54 21.84
CA GLY A 253 0.83 8.97 22.12
C GLY A 253 -0.23 9.27 23.19
N ALA A 254 -1.41 8.65 23.10
CA ALA A 254 -2.47 8.82 24.08
C ALA A 254 -2.06 8.31 25.47
N VAL A 255 -1.40 7.16 25.58
CA VAL A 255 -0.93 6.62 26.86
C VAL A 255 0.08 7.57 27.51
N VAL A 256 1.08 8.04 26.74
CA VAL A 256 2.10 8.98 27.27
C VAL A 256 1.43 10.31 27.67
N ALA A 257 0.50 10.81 26.87
CA ALA A 257 -0.25 12.03 27.22
C ALA A 257 -1.05 11.87 28.51
N LEU A 258 -1.73 10.73 28.71
CA LEU A 258 -2.47 10.45 29.94
C LEU A 258 -1.54 10.42 31.16
N ILE A 259 -0.39 9.71 31.07
CA ILE A 259 0.58 9.65 32.16
C ILE A 259 1.11 11.06 32.48
N ALA A 260 1.48 11.84 31.49
CA ALA A 260 1.96 13.21 31.67
C ALA A 260 0.86 14.12 32.27
N GLY A 261 -0.40 13.97 31.80
CA GLY A 261 -1.55 14.75 32.29
C GLY A 261 -1.94 14.43 33.73
N VAL A 262 -1.88 13.16 34.14
CA VAL A 262 -2.11 12.78 35.56
C VAL A 262 -0.99 13.33 36.43
N ALA A 263 0.27 13.24 36.00
CA ALA A 263 1.41 13.76 36.75
C ALA A 263 1.35 15.29 36.96
N THR A 264 0.63 16.04 36.09
CA THR A 264 0.43 17.48 36.27
C THR A 264 -0.63 17.80 37.33
N ARG A 265 -1.59 16.91 37.58
CA ARG A 265 -2.70 17.11 38.57
C ARG A 265 -2.31 16.72 40.00
N VAL A 266 -1.31 15.86 40.17
CA VAL A 266 -0.81 15.42 41.50
C VAL A 266 0.26 16.39 42.03
N HIS A 267 0.14 17.68 41.78
CA HIS A 267 0.94 18.66 42.50
C HIS A 267 0.27 18.89 43.84
N VAL A 268 0.77 18.19 44.87
CA VAL A 268 0.33 18.35 46.26
C VAL A 268 0.60 19.81 46.67
N PRO A 269 -0.44 20.60 47.07
CA PRO A 269 -0.23 21.90 47.68
C PRO A 269 0.26 21.64 49.10
N GLY A 270 1.52 21.95 49.38
CA GLY A 270 2.03 21.85 50.73
C GLY A 270 3.53 21.63 50.80
N ARG A 271 4.31 22.67 50.51
CA ARG A 271 5.61 22.99 51.15
C ARG A 271 5.82 24.49 50.96
N GLU A 272 5.19 25.27 51.83
CA GLU A 272 5.70 26.56 52.21
C GLU A 272 6.88 26.38 53.22
#